data_5fe8314271401df7843f5a35706d0526
#
_entry.id   5fe8314271401df7843f5a35706d0526
#
_cell.length_a   1.000
_cell.length_b   1.000
_cell.length_c   1.000
_cell.angle_alpha   90.00
_cell.angle_beta   90.00
_cell.angle_gamma   90.00
#
_symmetry.space_group_name_H-M   'P 1'
#
loop_
_entity.id
_entity.type
_entity.pdbx_description
1 polymer ?
#
loop_
_entity_poly.entity_id
_entity_poly.type
_entity_poly.pdbx_seq_one_letter_code
_entity_poly.pdbx_strand_id
1 'polypeptide(L)'
;PESRRAAYAPVVHAESGLLYRMHERSGLPYHDLPLSVADTNASLHGLVGLLSAVIMRNSTGLGQHIDIAMIDATLATDDQVHYDLEDAHPTGPLPNEIWDAPFGPVLISTDFRVLFPLLVKHLGVVDPSNKDMTLEEKIAARRSTVDAFVQTLDSLEKLDEAMKTINIAWGEIRNPVDISNQPTIASRNSIVQMDDREGGTRPITQSPYRFSNAESGVRGPAPHRGEHNEEILSDWLGLSTAEISSLQTEDVILFDADWKHH
;
A
#
# COMPACT_ATOMS: atom_id res chain seq x y z
N PRO A 1 -24.29 4.01 15.14
CA PRO A 1 -25.19 2.95 15.56
C PRO A 1 -24.44 1.74 16.11
N GLU A 2 -23.28 1.38 15.55
CA GLU A 2 -22.54 0.14 15.89
C GLU A 2 -21.33 0.36 16.82
N SER A 3 -21.35 1.36 17.67
CA SER A 3 -20.23 1.77 18.51
C SER A 3 -19.69 0.67 19.46
N ARG A 4 -20.42 -0.42 19.64
CA ARG A 4 -20.01 -1.57 20.48
C ARG A 4 -19.52 -2.77 19.67
N ARG A 5 -19.62 -2.71 18.34
CA ARG A 5 -19.14 -3.79 17.47
C ARG A 5 -17.63 -3.67 17.33
N ALA A 6 -16.92 -4.77 17.52
CA ALA A 6 -15.50 -4.83 17.23
C ALA A 6 -15.27 -4.64 15.71
N ALA A 7 -14.36 -3.76 15.36
CA ALA A 7 -14.00 -3.48 13.97
C ALA A 7 -12.48 -3.55 13.80
N TYR A 8 -12.07 -4.27 12.77
CA TYR A 8 -10.70 -4.36 12.25
C TYR A 8 -10.76 -4.17 10.75
N ALA A 9 -9.63 -3.91 10.10
CA ALA A 9 -9.59 -3.70 8.65
C ALA A 9 -10.40 -4.73 7.84
N PRO A 10 -10.30 -6.06 8.05
CA PRO A 10 -11.09 -7.04 7.30
C PRO A 10 -12.60 -6.84 7.40
N VAL A 11 -13.10 -6.44 8.58
CA VAL A 11 -14.52 -6.16 8.79
C VAL A 11 -14.96 -4.96 7.95
N VAL A 12 -14.16 -3.90 7.96
CA VAL A 12 -14.43 -2.68 7.18
C VAL A 12 -14.31 -2.96 5.67
N HIS A 13 -13.34 -3.77 5.23
CA HIS A 13 -13.22 -4.18 3.83
C HIS A 13 -14.49 -4.90 3.34
N ALA A 14 -15.08 -5.77 4.17
CA ALA A 14 -16.32 -6.44 3.84
C ALA A 14 -17.52 -5.48 3.79
N GLU A 15 -17.66 -4.63 4.79
CA GLU A 15 -18.80 -3.71 4.95
C GLU A 15 -18.77 -2.53 3.95
N SER A 16 -17.58 -2.14 3.45
CA SER A 16 -17.43 -1.08 2.43
C SER A 16 -17.66 -1.56 1.00
N GLY A 17 -17.89 -2.86 0.79
CA GLY A 17 -18.09 -3.44 -0.55
C GLY A 17 -16.81 -3.81 -1.30
N LEU A 18 -15.62 -3.56 -0.75
CA LEU A 18 -14.35 -3.87 -1.41
C LEU A 18 -14.23 -5.36 -1.76
N LEU A 19 -14.59 -6.26 -0.84
CA LEU A 19 -14.47 -7.70 -1.08
C LEU A 19 -15.47 -8.20 -2.12
N TYR A 20 -16.68 -7.63 -2.16
CA TYR A 20 -17.66 -7.92 -3.19
C TYR A 20 -17.13 -7.53 -4.58
N ARG A 21 -16.62 -6.30 -4.72
CA ARG A 21 -16.04 -5.81 -5.98
C ARG A 21 -14.84 -6.63 -6.44
N MET A 22 -13.97 -7.06 -5.52
CA MET A 22 -12.86 -7.96 -5.85
C MET A 22 -13.34 -9.28 -6.43
N HIS A 23 -14.35 -9.89 -5.81
CA HIS A 23 -14.98 -11.12 -6.30
C HIS A 23 -15.55 -10.94 -7.71
N GLU A 24 -16.39 -9.92 -7.91
CA GLU A 24 -17.02 -9.64 -9.21
C GLU A 24 -15.99 -9.44 -10.34
N ARG A 25 -14.89 -8.73 -10.03
CA ARG A 25 -13.87 -8.44 -11.05
C ARG A 25 -12.92 -9.60 -11.33
N SER A 26 -12.60 -10.40 -10.34
CA SER A 26 -11.63 -11.50 -10.47
C SER A 26 -12.25 -12.83 -10.81
N GLY A 27 -13.55 -13.03 -10.50
CA GLY A 27 -14.21 -14.35 -10.53
C GLY A 27 -13.72 -15.32 -9.46
N LEU A 28 -12.80 -14.88 -8.56
CA LEU A 28 -12.29 -15.69 -7.47
C LEU A 28 -13.27 -15.73 -6.29
N PRO A 29 -13.25 -16.75 -5.43
CA PRO A 29 -14.00 -16.75 -4.18
C PRO A 29 -13.73 -15.51 -3.33
N TYR A 30 -14.70 -15.11 -2.49
CA TYR A 30 -14.48 -14.03 -1.54
C TYR A 30 -13.23 -14.28 -0.70
N HIS A 31 -12.37 -13.30 -0.64
CA HIS A 31 -11.14 -13.33 0.17
C HIS A 31 -10.78 -11.90 0.61
N ASP A 32 -10.02 -11.78 1.69
CA ASP A 32 -9.60 -10.48 2.19
C ASP A 32 -8.39 -9.93 1.42
N LEU A 33 -8.19 -8.63 1.53
CA LEU A 33 -6.97 -7.97 1.05
C LEU A 33 -5.77 -8.41 1.90
N PRO A 34 -4.59 -8.65 1.30
CA PRO A 34 -3.37 -8.96 2.05
C PRO A 34 -2.75 -7.70 2.68
N LEU A 35 -3.54 -6.71 3.01
CA LEU A 35 -3.13 -5.39 3.48
C LEU A 35 -4.26 -4.74 4.28
N SER A 36 -3.96 -4.15 5.43
CA SER A 36 -4.92 -3.44 6.29
C SER A 36 -5.22 -2.04 5.74
N VAL A 37 -5.90 -1.97 4.60
CA VAL A 37 -6.21 -0.72 3.89
C VAL A 37 -7.06 0.22 4.74
N ALA A 38 -8.09 -0.30 5.41
CA ALA A 38 -8.98 0.52 6.23
C ALA A 38 -8.25 1.17 7.43
N ASP A 39 -7.37 0.43 8.10
CA ASP A 39 -6.56 0.98 9.20
C ASP A 39 -5.60 2.07 8.70
N THR A 40 -4.91 1.80 7.58
CA THR A 40 -3.97 2.76 6.97
C THR A 40 -4.68 4.03 6.53
N ASN A 41 -5.83 3.90 5.87
CA ASN A 41 -6.62 5.05 5.42
C ASN A 41 -7.11 5.88 6.62
N ALA A 42 -7.67 5.24 7.64
CA ALA A 42 -8.11 5.94 8.84
C ALA A 42 -6.96 6.67 9.55
N SER A 43 -5.79 6.03 9.64
CA SER A 43 -4.60 6.63 10.24
C SER A 43 -4.11 7.87 9.48
N LEU A 44 -4.06 7.79 8.15
CA LEU A 44 -3.64 8.92 7.31
C LEU A 44 -4.67 10.07 7.35
N HIS A 45 -5.96 9.79 7.26
CA HIS A 45 -7.02 10.79 7.41
C HIS A 45 -7.02 11.40 8.81
N GLY A 46 -6.80 10.59 9.86
CA GLY A 46 -6.64 11.06 11.23
C GLY A 46 -5.46 12.02 11.38
N LEU A 47 -4.32 11.70 10.77
CA LEU A 47 -3.14 12.58 10.78
C LEU A 47 -3.42 13.91 10.04
N VAL A 48 -4.05 13.86 8.87
CA VAL A 48 -4.44 15.08 8.13
C VAL A 48 -5.40 15.92 8.96
N GLY A 49 -6.41 15.30 9.57
CA GLY A 49 -7.34 15.99 10.47
C GLY A 49 -6.64 16.63 11.66
N LEU A 50 -5.72 15.92 12.32
CA LEU A 50 -4.92 16.44 13.43
C LEU A 50 -4.08 17.65 13.01
N LEU A 51 -3.33 17.56 11.92
CA LEU A 51 -2.51 18.68 11.43
C LEU A 51 -3.36 19.89 11.04
N SER A 52 -4.51 19.66 10.40
CA SER A 52 -5.48 20.72 10.09
C SER A 52 -5.99 21.40 11.36
N ALA A 53 -6.34 20.62 12.39
CA ALA A 53 -6.80 21.16 13.68
C ALA A 53 -5.71 21.98 14.39
N VAL A 54 -4.45 21.54 14.32
CA VAL A 54 -3.33 22.32 14.86
C VAL A 54 -3.17 23.67 14.14
N ILE A 55 -3.25 23.67 12.80
CA ILE A 55 -3.17 24.92 12.00
C ILE A 55 -4.34 25.84 12.35
N MET A 56 -5.56 25.32 12.43
CA MET A 56 -6.75 26.06 12.81
C MET A 56 -6.63 26.63 14.24
N ARG A 57 -6.16 25.82 15.19
CA ARG A 57 -5.91 26.29 16.56
C ARG A 57 -4.90 27.43 16.61
N ASN A 58 -3.83 27.36 15.83
CA ASN A 58 -2.82 28.42 15.79
C ASN A 58 -3.38 29.76 15.25
N SER A 59 -4.39 29.72 14.39
CA SER A 59 -5.05 30.91 13.84
C SER A 59 -6.23 31.43 14.66
N THR A 60 -6.98 30.52 15.31
CA THR A 60 -8.23 30.85 16.02
C THR A 60 -8.11 30.84 17.55
N GLY A 61 -7.10 30.20 18.10
CA GLY A 61 -6.96 29.94 19.54
C GLY A 61 -7.86 28.80 20.06
N LEU A 62 -8.70 28.18 19.21
CA LEU A 62 -9.67 27.19 19.63
C LEU A 62 -9.20 25.76 19.26
N GLY A 63 -9.23 24.87 20.26
CA GLY A 63 -9.10 23.43 20.07
C GLY A 63 -10.41 22.81 19.59
N GLN A 64 -10.33 21.58 19.07
CA GLN A 64 -11.52 20.85 18.62
C GLN A 64 -11.37 19.34 18.81
N HIS A 65 -12.48 18.66 18.88
CA HIS A 65 -12.58 17.20 18.81
C HIS A 65 -12.65 16.78 17.34
N ILE A 66 -11.92 15.73 17.00
CA ILE A 66 -11.91 15.16 15.65
C ILE A 66 -12.41 13.72 15.76
N ASP A 67 -13.47 13.40 15.04
CA ASP A 67 -14.02 12.05 14.91
C ASP A 67 -13.68 11.49 13.51
N ILE A 68 -13.04 10.34 13.46
CA ILE A 68 -12.64 9.64 12.23
C ILE A 68 -13.13 8.20 12.28
N ALA A 69 -14.01 7.83 11.36
CA ALA A 69 -14.44 6.45 11.21
C ALA A 69 -13.64 5.75 10.11
N MET A 70 -13.21 4.49 10.35
CA MET A 70 -12.51 3.69 9.33
C MET A 70 -13.34 3.51 8.06
N ILE A 71 -14.65 3.33 8.19
CA ILE A 71 -15.55 3.15 7.04
C ILE A 71 -15.58 4.41 6.17
N ASP A 72 -15.69 5.59 6.78
CA ASP A 72 -15.72 6.86 6.05
C ASP A 72 -14.39 7.13 5.34
N ALA A 73 -13.28 6.87 6.02
CA ALA A 73 -11.94 7.02 5.43
C ALA A 73 -11.73 6.05 4.25
N THR A 74 -12.23 4.83 4.36
CA THR A 74 -12.13 3.82 3.28
C THR A 74 -12.97 4.24 2.08
N LEU A 75 -14.21 4.68 2.28
CA LEU A 75 -15.08 5.16 1.19
C LEU A 75 -14.54 6.44 0.54
N ALA A 76 -13.97 7.35 1.32
CA ALA A 76 -13.40 8.60 0.81
C ALA A 76 -12.15 8.40 -0.07
N THR A 77 -11.43 7.29 0.12
CA THR A 77 -10.24 6.95 -0.68
C THR A 77 -10.54 5.97 -1.82
N ASP A 78 -11.75 5.44 -1.88
CA ASP A 78 -12.18 4.50 -2.91
C ASP A 78 -12.64 5.26 -4.17
N ASP A 79 -11.76 5.36 -5.15
CA ASP A 79 -11.99 6.02 -6.44
C ASP A 79 -12.97 5.27 -7.36
N GLN A 80 -13.47 4.10 -6.94
CA GLN A 80 -14.38 3.26 -7.72
C GLN A 80 -15.82 3.26 -7.17
N VAL A 81 -16.00 3.55 -5.90
CA VAL A 81 -17.29 3.37 -5.22
C VAL A 81 -18.43 4.16 -5.86
N HIS A 82 -18.16 5.35 -6.39
CA HIS A 82 -19.19 6.17 -7.03
C HIS A 82 -19.73 5.53 -8.32
N TYR A 83 -18.92 4.78 -9.07
CA TYR A 83 -19.40 4.01 -10.23
C TYR A 83 -20.33 2.87 -9.80
N ASP A 84 -20.02 2.23 -8.66
CA ASP A 84 -20.86 1.16 -8.12
C ASP A 84 -22.22 1.72 -7.63
N LEU A 85 -22.20 2.88 -6.95
CA LEU A 85 -23.41 3.53 -6.43
C LEU A 85 -24.36 4.02 -7.53
N GLU A 86 -23.84 4.38 -8.68
CA GLU A 86 -24.62 4.87 -9.83
C GLU A 86 -24.97 3.77 -10.82
N ASP A 87 -24.58 2.51 -10.56
CA ASP A 87 -24.66 1.40 -11.52
C ASP A 87 -24.00 1.75 -12.88
N ALA A 88 -22.90 2.47 -12.80
CA ALA A 88 -22.19 3.08 -13.94
C ALA A 88 -20.89 2.31 -14.31
N HIS A 89 -20.80 1.04 -14.02
CA HIS A 89 -19.64 0.19 -14.28
C HIS A 89 -19.04 0.30 -15.69
N PRO A 90 -19.87 0.40 -16.76
CA PRO A 90 -19.33 0.51 -18.11
C PRO A 90 -18.51 1.78 -18.36
N THR A 91 -18.66 2.81 -17.53
CA THR A 91 -17.94 4.09 -17.64
C THR A 91 -16.77 4.20 -16.68
N GLY A 92 -16.58 3.21 -15.81
CA GLY A 92 -15.47 3.12 -14.87
C GLY A 92 -14.12 2.93 -15.54
N PRO A 93 -13.02 3.04 -14.79
CA PRO A 93 -11.68 2.81 -15.31
C PRO A 93 -11.54 1.41 -15.91
N LEU A 94 -10.84 1.31 -17.03
CA LEU A 94 -10.52 0.03 -17.64
C LEU A 94 -9.54 -0.75 -16.74
N PRO A 95 -9.67 -2.10 -16.65
CA PRO A 95 -8.75 -2.92 -15.88
C PRO A 95 -7.34 -2.88 -16.49
N ASN A 96 -6.35 -2.94 -15.62
CA ASN A 96 -4.99 -3.24 -16.02
C ASN A 96 -4.82 -4.75 -16.21
N GLU A 97 -3.91 -5.17 -17.08
CA GLU A 97 -3.72 -6.59 -17.37
C GLU A 97 -2.29 -7.06 -17.06
N ILE A 98 -2.19 -8.33 -16.65
CA ILE A 98 -0.92 -9.01 -16.39
C ILE A 98 -0.65 -9.94 -17.57
N TRP A 99 0.59 -9.89 -18.07
CA TRP A 99 1.07 -10.68 -19.19
C TRP A 99 2.35 -11.42 -18.79
N ASP A 100 2.53 -12.62 -19.29
CA ASP A 100 3.71 -13.41 -19.02
C ASP A 100 4.83 -13.08 -20.03
N ALA A 101 5.91 -12.47 -19.55
CA ALA A 101 7.13 -12.27 -20.32
C ALA A 101 8.14 -13.39 -20.04
N PRO A 102 9.17 -13.60 -20.91
CA PRO A 102 10.18 -14.66 -20.71
C PRO A 102 10.95 -14.58 -19.37
N PHE A 103 11.01 -13.39 -18.80
CA PHE A 103 11.68 -13.13 -17.51
C PHE A 103 10.72 -13.07 -16.30
N GLY A 104 9.43 -13.28 -16.51
CA GLY A 104 8.39 -13.31 -15.48
C GLY A 104 7.17 -12.45 -15.80
N PRO A 105 6.15 -12.48 -14.93
CA PRO A 105 4.92 -11.75 -15.16
C PRO A 105 5.12 -10.23 -15.02
N VAL A 106 4.46 -9.48 -15.90
CA VAL A 106 4.48 -8.02 -15.93
C VAL A 106 3.07 -7.45 -15.97
N LEU A 107 2.83 -6.39 -15.22
CA LEU A 107 1.62 -5.60 -15.32
C LEU A 107 1.82 -4.53 -16.39
N ILE A 108 0.96 -4.51 -17.40
CA ILE A 108 0.86 -3.42 -18.37
C ILE A 108 -0.35 -2.57 -17.99
N SER A 109 -0.12 -1.29 -17.68
CA SER A 109 -1.13 -0.41 -17.06
C SER A 109 -2.14 0.09 -18.10
N THR A 110 -2.83 -0.85 -18.74
CA THR A 110 -3.93 -0.56 -19.67
C THR A 110 -4.76 -1.83 -19.94
N ASP A 111 -5.97 -1.63 -20.44
CA ASP A 111 -6.85 -2.69 -20.92
C ASP A 111 -6.39 -3.16 -22.33
N PHE A 112 -6.60 -4.44 -22.61
CA PHE A 112 -6.33 -5.06 -23.90
C PHE A 112 -6.94 -4.29 -25.09
N ARG A 113 -8.14 -3.72 -24.94
CA ARG A 113 -8.83 -2.95 -26.00
C ARG A 113 -8.07 -1.68 -26.39
N VAL A 114 -7.21 -1.16 -25.50
CA VAL A 114 -6.33 -0.02 -25.76
C VAL A 114 -4.95 -0.51 -26.18
N LEU A 115 -4.42 -1.54 -25.54
CA LEU A 115 -3.09 -2.08 -25.80
C LEU A 115 -2.95 -2.57 -27.23
N PHE A 116 -3.83 -3.47 -27.68
CA PHE A 116 -3.71 -4.12 -28.97
C PHE A 116 -3.62 -3.14 -30.15
N PRO A 117 -4.51 -2.14 -30.29
CA PRO A 117 -4.41 -1.14 -31.37
C PRO A 117 -3.10 -0.34 -31.35
N LEU A 118 -2.54 -0.06 -30.16
CA LEU A 118 -1.26 0.64 -30.03
C LEU A 118 -0.10 -0.23 -30.51
N LEU A 119 -0.10 -1.53 -30.18
CA LEU A 119 0.90 -2.48 -30.68
C LEU A 119 0.87 -2.58 -32.21
N VAL A 120 -0.31 -2.68 -32.81
CA VAL A 120 -0.49 -2.72 -34.25
C VAL A 120 0.04 -1.43 -34.91
N LYS A 121 -0.33 -0.27 -34.35
CA LYS A 121 -0.02 1.03 -34.93
C LYS A 121 1.46 1.41 -34.83
N HIS A 122 2.12 1.07 -33.71
CA HIS A 122 3.43 1.62 -33.40
C HIS A 122 4.55 0.58 -33.33
N LEU A 123 4.23 -0.69 -33.12
CA LEU A 123 5.22 -1.75 -32.89
C LEU A 123 5.16 -2.85 -33.98
N GLY A 124 4.41 -2.63 -35.05
CA GLY A 124 4.38 -3.53 -36.20
C GLY A 124 3.70 -4.86 -35.97
N VAL A 125 2.92 -4.98 -34.89
CA VAL A 125 2.10 -6.18 -34.65
C VAL A 125 1.00 -6.26 -35.68
N VAL A 126 0.80 -7.44 -36.29
CA VAL A 126 -0.21 -7.66 -37.31
C VAL A 126 -1.51 -8.15 -36.68
N ASP A 127 -2.63 -7.51 -37.06
CA ASP A 127 -3.96 -7.99 -36.63
C ASP A 127 -4.29 -9.33 -37.34
N PRO A 128 -4.43 -10.44 -36.59
CA PRO A 128 -4.73 -11.76 -37.17
C PRO A 128 -6.18 -11.92 -37.60
N SER A 129 -7.04 -10.98 -37.22
CA SER A 129 -8.48 -11.11 -37.42
C SER A 129 -8.89 -10.88 -38.89
N ASN A 130 -9.93 -11.57 -39.30
CA ASN A 130 -10.53 -11.38 -40.62
C ASN A 130 -12.07 -11.20 -40.52
N LYS A 131 -12.73 -11.02 -41.65
CA LYS A 131 -14.18 -10.72 -41.74
C LYS A 131 -15.09 -11.91 -41.31
N ASP A 132 -14.59 -13.13 -41.43
CA ASP A 132 -15.34 -14.34 -41.22
C ASP A 132 -15.36 -14.77 -39.74
N MET A 133 -14.49 -14.20 -38.94
CA MET A 133 -14.41 -14.48 -37.51
C MET A 133 -15.52 -13.79 -36.71
N THR A 134 -16.05 -14.50 -35.72
CA THR A 134 -16.91 -13.94 -34.68
C THR A 134 -16.15 -12.95 -33.79
N LEU A 135 -16.87 -12.20 -32.96
CA LEU A 135 -16.21 -11.26 -32.04
C LEU A 135 -15.30 -12.00 -31.03
N GLU A 136 -15.75 -13.14 -30.52
CA GLU A 136 -14.99 -13.96 -29.57
C GLU A 136 -13.70 -14.50 -30.20
N GLU A 137 -13.78 -15.03 -31.42
CA GLU A 137 -12.62 -15.51 -32.17
C GLU A 137 -11.62 -14.39 -32.45
N LYS A 138 -12.08 -13.18 -32.79
CA LYS A 138 -11.23 -12.01 -32.98
C LYS A 138 -10.51 -11.62 -31.70
N ILE A 139 -11.22 -11.58 -30.57
CA ILE A 139 -10.64 -11.26 -29.27
C ILE A 139 -9.58 -12.31 -28.89
N ALA A 140 -9.89 -13.59 -29.03
CA ALA A 140 -8.97 -14.68 -28.71
C ALA A 140 -7.69 -14.61 -29.57
N ALA A 141 -7.84 -14.45 -30.90
CA ALA A 141 -6.73 -14.35 -31.82
C ALA A 141 -5.83 -13.13 -31.53
N ARG A 142 -6.43 -11.98 -31.23
CA ARG A 142 -5.69 -10.76 -30.86
C ARG A 142 -4.98 -10.89 -29.53
N ARG A 143 -5.61 -11.54 -28.52
CA ARG A 143 -4.93 -11.82 -27.23
C ARG A 143 -3.72 -12.72 -27.43
N SER A 144 -3.88 -13.80 -28.17
CA SER A 144 -2.75 -14.68 -28.53
C SER A 144 -1.63 -13.93 -29.24
N THR A 145 -1.96 -12.94 -30.06
CA THR A 145 -0.97 -12.08 -30.73
C THR A 145 -0.24 -11.16 -29.75
N VAL A 146 -0.93 -10.62 -28.73
CA VAL A 146 -0.29 -9.85 -27.64
C VAL A 146 0.63 -10.73 -26.82
N ASP A 147 0.18 -11.94 -26.45
CA ASP A 147 1.02 -12.92 -25.76
C ASP A 147 2.29 -13.22 -26.56
N ALA A 148 2.13 -13.54 -27.84
CA ALA A 148 3.27 -13.80 -28.72
C ALA A 148 4.24 -12.61 -28.81
N PHE A 149 3.71 -11.40 -28.89
CA PHE A 149 4.52 -10.18 -28.89
C PHE A 149 5.28 -10.01 -27.57
N VAL A 150 4.61 -10.15 -26.42
CA VAL A 150 5.23 -10.04 -25.10
C VAL A 150 6.32 -11.10 -24.93
N GLN A 151 6.15 -12.31 -25.46
CA GLN A 151 7.17 -13.36 -25.47
C GLN A 151 8.40 -13.01 -26.33
N THR A 152 8.34 -12.04 -27.21
CA THR A 152 9.53 -11.53 -27.94
C THR A 152 10.37 -10.56 -27.12
N LEU A 153 9.80 -10.02 -26.04
CA LEU A 153 10.46 -9.07 -25.15
C LEU A 153 11.25 -9.85 -24.09
N ASP A 154 12.45 -10.25 -24.40
CA ASP A 154 13.29 -11.15 -23.60
C ASP A 154 14.04 -10.45 -22.45
N SER A 155 13.88 -9.13 -22.29
CA SER A 155 14.49 -8.37 -21.19
C SER A 155 13.62 -7.17 -20.77
N LEU A 156 13.91 -6.67 -19.56
CA LEU A 156 13.26 -5.46 -19.03
C LEU A 156 13.51 -4.23 -19.91
N GLU A 157 14.69 -4.12 -20.51
CA GLU A 157 15.06 -3.01 -21.37
C GLU A 157 14.21 -3.00 -22.65
N LYS A 158 14.00 -4.17 -23.28
CA LYS A 158 13.12 -4.29 -24.46
C LYS A 158 11.68 -3.99 -24.14
N LEU A 159 11.19 -4.45 -22.97
CA LEU A 159 9.85 -4.12 -22.50
C LEU A 159 9.71 -2.61 -22.29
N ASP A 160 10.66 -1.99 -21.62
CA ASP A 160 10.66 -0.56 -21.33
C ASP A 160 10.67 0.28 -22.61
N GLU A 161 11.49 -0.11 -23.58
CA GLU A 161 11.56 0.55 -24.90
C GLU A 161 10.23 0.43 -25.66
N ALA A 162 9.64 -0.77 -25.67
CA ALA A 162 8.35 -1.01 -26.31
C ALA A 162 7.24 -0.18 -25.64
N MET A 163 7.16 -0.20 -24.31
CA MET A 163 6.14 0.53 -23.57
C MET A 163 6.33 2.05 -23.67
N LYS A 164 7.54 2.55 -23.66
CA LYS A 164 7.84 3.97 -23.93
C LYS A 164 7.37 4.39 -25.32
N THR A 165 7.58 3.56 -26.34
CA THR A 165 7.16 3.84 -27.73
C THR A 165 5.65 4.05 -27.83
N ILE A 166 4.87 3.33 -27.06
CA ILE A 166 3.39 3.44 -27.03
C ILE A 166 2.87 4.30 -25.89
N ASN A 167 3.75 4.87 -25.08
CA ASN A 167 3.44 5.70 -23.90
C ASN A 167 2.51 5.01 -22.90
N ILE A 168 2.79 3.76 -22.59
CA ILE A 168 2.07 2.95 -21.58
C ILE A 168 2.99 2.66 -20.40
N ALA A 169 2.47 2.84 -19.19
CA ALA A 169 3.17 2.45 -17.96
C ALA A 169 3.14 0.93 -17.77
N TRP A 170 4.19 0.42 -17.15
CA TRP A 170 4.32 -1.01 -16.85
C TRP A 170 5.07 -1.23 -15.53
N GLY A 171 4.95 -2.43 -14.98
CA GLY A 171 5.67 -2.84 -13.78
C GLY A 171 5.91 -4.35 -13.75
N GLU A 172 7.06 -4.74 -13.24
CA GLU A 172 7.39 -6.14 -12.96
C GLU A 172 6.66 -6.61 -11.70
N ILE A 173 6.06 -7.80 -11.76
CA ILE A 173 5.44 -8.43 -10.58
C ILE A 173 6.56 -9.04 -9.72
N ARG A 174 6.88 -8.39 -8.62
CA ARG A 174 8.00 -8.75 -7.76
C ARG A 174 7.57 -9.59 -6.55
N ASN A 175 8.44 -10.50 -6.15
CA ASN A 175 8.32 -11.14 -4.83
C ASN A 175 8.68 -10.11 -3.75
N PRO A 176 7.90 -9.97 -2.66
CA PRO A 176 8.23 -9.08 -1.55
C PRO A 176 9.61 -9.32 -0.92
N VAL A 177 10.14 -10.54 -0.97
CA VAL A 177 11.48 -10.86 -0.46
C VAL A 177 12.58 -10.12 -1.22
N ASP A 178 12.37 -9.83 -2.50
CA ASP A 178 13.36 -9.24 -3.40
C ASP A 178 13.15 -7.76 -3.66
N ILE A 179 12.15 -7.13 -3.03
CA ILE A 179 11.81 -5.72 -3.32
C ILE A 179 12.94 -4.74 -3.03
N SER A 180 13.83 -5.06 -2.08
CA SER A 180 15.01 -4.24 -1.76
C SER A 180 15.96 -4.06 -2.94
N ASN A 181 15.95 -5.00 -3.90
CA ASN A 181 16.77 -4.98 -5.11
C ASN A 181 16.21 -4.09 -6.23
N GLN A 182 14.97 -3.61 -6.07
CA GLN A 182 14.36 -2.70 -7.05
C GLN A 182 15.11 -1.36 -7.05
N PRO A 183 15.57 -0.86 -8.22
CA PRO A 183 16.47 0.29 -8.29
C PRO A 183 15.96 1.55 -7.59
N THR A 184 14.66 1.84 -7.68
CA THR A 184 14.06 3.00 -7.01
C THR A 184 14.03 2.81 -5.49
N ILE A 185 13.67 1.61 -5.01
CA ILE A 185 13.63 1.28 -3.58
C ILE A 185 15.04 1.37 -3.00
N ALA A 186 16.03 0.82 -3.69
CA ALA A 186 17.43 0.88 -3.29
C ALA A 186 17.96 2.33 -3.27
N SER A 187 17.75 3.10 -4.35
CA SER A 187 18.23 4.48 -4.47
C SER A 187 17.56 5.43 -3.46
N ARG A 188 16.31 5.14 -3.09
CA ARG A 188 15.57 5.89 -2.08
C ARG A 188 15.86 5.42 -0.66
N ASN A 189 16.63 4.35 -0.48
CA ASN A 189 16.87 3.74 0.83
C ASN A 189 15.55 3.49 1.59
N SER A 190 14.57 2.91 0.88
CA SER A 190 13.22 2.70 1.42
C SER A 190 13.13 1.52 2.37
N ILE A 191 14.18 0.67 2.38
CA ILE A 191 14.38 -0.43 3.32
C ILE A 191 15.75 -0.21 3.98
N VAL A 192 15.78 -0.21 5.30
CA VAL A 192 16.98 -0.02 6.11
C VAL A 192 17.18 -1.20 7.05
N GLN A 193 18.43 -1.43 7.45
CA GLN A 193 18.75 -2.39 8.49
C GLN A 193 18.58 -1.73 9.85
N MET A 194 17.88 -2.39 10.74
CA MET A 194 17.64 -1.95 12.11
C MET A 194 18.17 -3.01 13.07
N ASP A 195 18.74 -2.58 14.18
CA ASP A 195 19.15 -3.45 15.28
C ASP A 195 17.99 -4.36 15.71
N ASP A 196 18.21 -5.67 15.73
CA ASP A 196 17.23 -6.69 16.14
C ASP A 196 17.22 -6.93 17.66
N ARG A 197 18.12 -6.31 18.41
CA ARG A 197 18.37 -6.46 19.85
C ARG A 197 18.94 -7.83 20.28
N GLU A 198 19.30 -8.65 19.32
CA GLU A 198 19.90 -9.97 19.53
C GLU A 198 21.35 -10.02 19.04
N GLY A 199 21.92 -8.86 18.75
CA GLY A 199 23.31 -8.71 18.24
C GLY A 199 23.41 -8.76 16.71
N GLY A 200 22.29 -8.72 16.00
CA GLY A 200 22.19 -8.67 14.55
C GLY A 200 21.38 -7.48 14.05
N THR A 201 20.93 -7.58 12.80
CA THR A 201 20.04 -6.59 12.20
C THR A 201 18.92 -7.25 11.41
N ARG A 202 17.81 -6.56 11.24
CA ARG A 202 16.70 -6.97 10.39
C ARG A 202 16.28 -5.84 9.44
N PRO A 203 15.83 -6.17 8.22
CA PRO A 203 15.31 -5.18 7.30
C PRO A 203 13.97 -4.63 7.78
N ILE A 204 13.78 -3.33 7.68
CA ILE A 204 12.52 -2.64 8.00
C ILE A 204 12.27 -1.54 6.97
N THR A 205 11.01 -1.24 6.72
CA THR A 205 10.61 -0.12 5.85
C THR A 205 10.92 1.22 6.48
N GLN A 206 11.47 2.14 5.66
CA GLN A 206 11.79 3.50 6.06
C GLN A 206 10.57 4.41 5.94
N SER A 207 10.60 5.57 6.63
CA SER A 207 9.61 6.63 6.45
C SER A 207 9.56 7.08 4.99
N PRO A 208 8.35 7.27 4.41
CA PRO A 208 8.21 7.82 3.06
C PRO A 208 8.53 9.32 2.98
N TYR A 209 8.55 10.02 4.11
CA TYR A 209 8.78 11.46 4.18
C TYR A 209 10.27 11.77 4.12
N ARG A 210 10.63 12.77 3.31
CA ARG A 210 12.00 13.30 3.19
C ARG A 210 11.92 14.81 3.23
N PHE A 211 12.38 15.38 4.33
CA PHE A 211 12.44 16.82 4.53
C PHE A 211 13.83 17.36 4.17
N SER A 212 13.89 18.54 3.57
CA SER A 212 15.17 19.20 3.28
C SER A 212 15.86 19.76 4.53
N ASN A 213 15.08 20.09 5.57
CA ASN A 213 15.55 20.76 6.78
C ASN A 213 15.06 20.08 8.07
N ALA A 214 14.69 18.80 8.01
CA ALA A 214 14.32 18.02 9.18
C ALA A 214 14.69 16.54 8.97
N GLU A 215 14.98 15.86 10.06
CA GLU A 215 15.20 14.42 10.06
C GLU A 215 13.89 13.67 10.11
N SER A 216 13.81 12.57 9.37
CA SER A 216 12.71 11.62 9.41
C SER A 216 13.22 10.20 9.20
N GLY A 217 12.49 9.23 9.70
CA GLY A 217 12.81 7.82 9.46
C GLY A 217 12.96 6.98 10.71
N VAL A 218 13.46 5.77 10.51
CA VAL A 218 13.74 4.81 11.58
C VAL A 218 14.93 5.32 12.40
N ARG A 219 14.76 5.45 13.71
CA ARG A 219 15.79 5.92 14.65
C ARG A 219 16.36 4.79 15.52
N GLY A 220 15.69 3.67 15.61
CA GLY A 220 16.10 2.52 16.40
C GLY A 220 14.98 1.50 16.53
N PRO A 221 15.25 0.38 17.21
CA PRO A 221 14.27 -0.65 17.46
C PRO A 221 13.13 -0.14 18.37
N ALA A 222 11.99 -0.82 18.32
CA ALA A 222 10.90 -0.55 19.24
C ALA A 222 11.36 -0.81 20.68
N PRO A 223 11.03 0.09 21.64
CA PRO A 223 11.38 -0.14 23.04
C PRO A 223 10.61 -1.30 23.64
N HIS A 224 11.21 -1.97 24.60
CA HIS A 224 10.49 -2.91 25.47
C HIS A 224 9.56 -2.15 26.40
N ARG A 225 8.52 -2.82 26.90
CA ARG A 225 7.61 -2.21 27.86
C ARG A 225 8.34 -1.73 29.10
N GLY A 226 8.23 -0.43 29.38
CA GLY A 226 8.84 0.21 30.53
C GLY A 226 10.34 0.52 30.41
N GLU A 227 10.95 0.28 29.26
CA GLU A 227 12.39 0.52 29.05
C GLU A 227 12.83 1.96 29.41
N HIS A 228 11.99 2.94 29.13
CA HIS A 228 12.24 4.35 29.40
C HIS A 228 11.50 4.91 30.63
N ASN A 229 10.92 4.06 31.50
CA ASN A 229 10.17 4.52 32.67
C ASN A 229 10.97 5.48 33.53
N GLU A 230 12.22 5.14 33.87
CA GLU A 230 13.05 5.96 34.72
C GLU A 230 13.35 7.31 34.10
N GLU A 231 13.81 7.33 32.84
CA GLU A 231 14.11 8.54 32.08
C GLU A 231 12.90 9.46 31.98
N ILE A 232 11.78 8.96 31.48
CA ILE A 232 10.58 9.76 31.20
C ILE A 232 9.94 10.29 32.49
N LEU A 233 9.82 9.47 33.52
CA LEU A 233 9.19 9.90 34.77
C LEU A 233 10.08 10.86 35.56
N SER A 234 11.39 10.69 35.48
CA SER A 234 12.32 11.65 36.05
C SER A 234 12.29 12.98 35.31
N ASP A 235 12.41 12.96 33.96
CA ASP A 235 12.52 14.18 33.15
C ASP A 235 11.21 14.98 33.08
N TRP A 236 10.06 14.31 32.99
CA TRP A 236 8.77 14.97 32.78
C TRP A 236 8.04 15.31 34.08
N LEU A 237 8.18 14.46 35.10
CA LEU A 237 7.47 14.62 36.37
C LEU A 237 8.39 14.94 37.53
N GLY A 238 9.71 14.89 37.35
CA GLY A 238 10.69 15.17 38.39
C GLY A 238 10.71 14.11 39.49
N LEU A 239 10.23 12.86 39.21
CA LEU A 239 10.22 11.81 40.19
C LEU A 239 11.64 11.31 40.49
N SER A 240 11.90 11.05 41.79
CA SER A 240 13.14 10.41 42.23
C SER A 240 13.16 8.92 41.90
N THR A 241 14.34 8.32 41.81
CA THR A 241 14.50 6.88 41.59
C THR A 241 13.77 6.07 42.67
N ALA A 242 13.68 6.56 43.90
CA ALA A 242 12.96 5.89 44.99
C ALA A 242 11.44 5.87 44.76
N GLU A 243 10.86 6.99 44.29
CA GLU A 243 9.44 7.07 43.92
C GLU A 243 9.12 6.18 42.71
N ILE A 244 9.96 6.15 41.71
CA ILE A 244 9.79 5.29 40.51
C ILE A 244 9.85 3.80 40.96
N SER A 245 10.80 3.43 41.82
CA SER A 245 10.91 2.08 42.36
C SER A 245 9.67 1.67 43.19
N SER A 246 9.09 2.61 43.94
CA SER A 246 7.83 2.36 44.65
C SER A 246 6.69 2.06 43.71
N LEU A 247 6.53 2.89 42.64
CA LEU A 247 5.51 2.67 41.62
C LEU A 247 5.66 1.33 40.90
N GLN A 248 6.89 0.86 40.69
CA GLN A 248 7.17 -0.47 40.13
C GLN A 248 6.76 -1.59 41.10
N THR A 249 7.10 -1.41 42.38
CA THR A 249 6.79 -2.41 43.45
C THR A 249 5.29 -2.53 43.69
N GLU A 250 4.56 -1.44 43.45
CA GLU A 250 3.10 -1.35 43.61
C GLU A 250 2.35 -1.73 42.32
N ASP A 251 3.03 -2.21 41.30
CA ASP A 251 2.48 -2.54 39.96
C ASP A 251 1.72 -1.37 39.28
N VAL A 252 2.00 -0.13 39.65
CA VAL A 252 1.42 1.06 39.01
C VAL A 252 2.06 1.29 37.64
N ILE A 253 3.37 1.05 37.52
CA ILE A 253 4.09 1.04 36.26
C ILE A 253 4.71 -0.34 36.02
N LEU A 254 4.67 -0.77 34.78
CA LEU A 254 5.14 -2.09 34.37
C LEU A 254 6.40 -1.98 33.52
N PHE A 255 7.24 -3.01 33.56
CA PHE A 255 8.37 -3.17 32.66
C PHE A 255 8.60 -4.65 32.36
N ASP A 256 9.18 -4.93 31.20
CA ASP A 256 9.59 -6.29 30.85
C ASP A 256 10.94 -6.58 31.52
N ALA A 257 10.92 -7.40 32.56
CA ALA A 257 12.12 -7.70 33.34
C ALA A 257 13.22 -8.41 32.51
N ASP A 258 12.81 -9.17 31.50
CA ASP A 258 13.71 -10.04 30.74
C ASP A 258 14.53 -9.30 29.68
N TRP A 259 14.12 -8.08 29.27
CA TRP A 259 14.85 -7.35 28.22
C TRP A 259 16.27 -6.93 28.62
N LYS A 260 16.57 -6.84 29.91
CA LYS A 260 17.92 -6.50 30.42
C LYS A 260 18.91 -7.66 30.34
N HIS A 261 18.43 -8.84 29.95
CA HIS A 261 19.21 -10.09 29.91
C HIS A 261 19.46 -10.63 28.50
N HIS A 262 19.07 -9.83 27.48
CA HIS A 262 19.34 -10.14 26.05
C HIS A 262 20.30 -9.15 25.41
#